data_aefb2825e6c77f3d5ef87560c89434b8
#
_entry.id   aefb2825e6c77f3d5ef87560c89434b8
#
_cell.length_a   1.000
_cell.length_b   1.000
_cell.length_c   1.000
_cell.angle_alpha   90.00
_cell.angle_beta   90.00
_cell.angle_gamma   90.00
#
_symmetry.space_group_name_H-M   'P 1'
#
loop_
_entity.id
_entity.type
_entity.pdbx_description
1 polymer ?
#
loop_
_entity_poly.entity_id
_entity_poly.type
_entity_poly.pdbx_seq_one_letter_code
_entity_poly.pdbx_strand_id
1 'polypeptide(L)'
;MKATAVSTRKMKTMSAGELEAIEQEALRNYEEIKSRGMSLNMSRGVPCVEQLDLALGVLEALHARSEFANSNGDDCRNYGVWNGLLEMREIFSELLGVPADQIILGNNSSLQMMFDTISQGFTHGCGGHTPWCRQGEVKFLCPSPGYDRHFAVTEYFGIKMLPVPMLPTGPDMDMIEELCKDPSVKGCWCVPKYSNPTGVTYSDETVRRFARLHPAAPDFRIMWDNAYCVHDLTDEPAELLNIYDECVKEGTEDQVIIFASTSKISFPGAGVAALASSAKTIASLKGRTTVQTIGSDKLNQLRHVLFLHDADGVKSLMKGHRQILAPKFRIVLDALERELGGLGIARWSNPKGGYFVCLDVLEGCAKRVVGLCREAGVTLTDAGATYPYGNDPHDSNIRI
;
A
#
# COMPACT_ATOMS: atom_id res chain seq x y z
N MET A 1 28.23 -0.43 26.64
CA MET A 1 29.07 -1.44 25.92
C MET A 1 29.79 -0.71 24.81
N LYS A 2 31.10 -0.83 24.73
CA LYS A 2 31.90 -0.20 23.66
C LYS A 2 31.63 -0.96 22.38
N ALA A 3 30.97 -0.30 21.42
CA ALA A 3 30.91 -0.82 20.04
C ALA A 3 32.35 -0.94 19.54
N THR A 4 32.77 -2.15 19.25
CA THR A 4 34.01 -2.38 18.50
C THR A 4 33.76 -1.74 17.14
N ALA A 5 34.61 -0.79 16.75
CA ALA A 5 34.51 -0.13 15.45
C ALA A 5 34.65 -1.20 14.36
N VAL A 6 33.52 -1.64 13.81
CA VAL A 6 33.50 -2.53 12.66
C VAL A 6 34.14 -1.77 11.50
N SER A 7 35.23 -2.35 10.95
CA SER A 7 35.92 -1.81 9.80
C SER A 7 34.91 -1.59 8.66
N THR A 8 34.83 -0.38 8.13
CA THR A 8 34.02 -0.01 6.94
C THR A 8 34.47 -0.68 5.64
N ARG A 9 35.41 -1.64 5.73
CA ARG A 9 35.95 -2.40 4.62
C ARG A 9 34.91 -3.44 4.14
N LYS A 10 34.61 -3.40 2.84
CA LYS A 10 33.67 -4.37 2.22
C LYS A 10 34.12 -5.81 2.50
N MET A 11 33.21 -6.64 2.97
CA MET A 11 33.51 -8.06 3.31
C MET A 11 34.15 -8.83 2.16
N LYS A 12 33.80 -8.52 0.91
CA LYS A 12 34.43 -9.11 -0.29
C LYS A 12 35.96 -8.92 -0.39
N THR A 13 36.54 -7.98 0.36
CA THR A 13 38.00 -7.69 0.34
C THR A 13 38.69 -8.14 1.61
N MET A 14 38.00 -8.83 2.51
CA MET A 14 38.57 -9.36 3.74
C MET A 14 39.20 -10.72 3.53
N SER A 15 40.22 -11.04 4.33
CA SER A 15 40.82 -12.38 4.37
C SER A 15 39.87 -13.40 5.04
N ALA A 16 40.13 -14.67 4.81
CA ALA A 16 39.36 -15.75 5.45
C ALA A 16 39.37 -15.65 6.97
N GLY A 17 40.55 -15.35 7.58
CA GLY A 17 40.64 -15.19 9.03
C GLY A 17 39.90 -14.00 9.60
N GLU A 18 39.79 -12.88 8.85
CA GLU A 18 39.00 -11.72 9.22
C GLU A 18 37.50 -12.08 9.17
N LEU A 19 37.03 -12.81 8.14
CA LEU A 19 35.66 -13.28 8.00
C LEU A 19 35.27 -14.28 9.09
N GLU A 20 36.16 -15.23 9.42
CA GLU A 20 35.94 -16.17 10.53
C GLU A 20 35.77 -15.44 11.88
N ALA A 21 36.58 -14.43 12.14
CA ALA A 21 36.49 -13.65 13.37
C ALA A 21 35.12 -12.92 13.48
N ILE A 22 34.66 -12.31 12.36
CA ILE A 22 33.34 -11.66 12.27
C ILE A 22 32.21 -12.68 12.48
N GLU A 23 32.30 -13.85 11.85
CA GLU A 23 31.29 -14.91 12.01
C GLU A 23 31.18 -15.36 13.47
N GLN A 24 32.30 -15.59 14.15
CA GLN A 24 32.31 -16.00 15.55
C GLN A 24 31.74 -14.93 16.49
N GLU A 25 31.99 -13.65 16.19
CA GLU A 25 31.41 -12.53 16.93
C GLU A 25 29.89 -12.44 16.67
N ALA A 26 29.47 -12.52 15.41
CA ALA A 26 28.05 -12.50 15.03
C ALA A 26 27.28 -13.66 15.66
N LEU A 27 27.84 -14.88 15.68
CA LEU A 27 27.24 -16.04 16.34
C LEU A 27 27.08 -15.82 17.84
N ARG A 28 28.09 -15.28 18.54
CA ARG A 28 27.96 -14.98 19.98
C ARG A 28 26.87 -13.94 20.24
N ASN A 29 26.82 -12.88 19.46
CA ASN A 29 25.79 -11.85 19.59
C ASN A 29 24.38 -12.40 19.28
N TYR A 30 24.26 -13.28 18.29
CA TYR A 30 23.02 -13.95 17.95
C TYR A 30 22.49 -14.83 19.10
N GLU A 31 23.36 -15.69 19.67
CA GLU A 31 22.97 -16.53 20.79
C GLU A 31 22.63 -15.72 22.06
N GLU A 32 23.33 -14.62 22.31
CA GLU A 32 22.96 -13.69 23.39
C GLU A 32 21.56 -13.10 23.17
N ILE A 33 21.26 -12.61 21.95
CA ILE A 33 19.95 -12.04 21.62
C ILE A 33 18.86 -13.11 21.74
N LYS A 34 19.11 -14.32 21.23
CA LYS A 34 18.19 -15.46 21.29
C LYS A 34 17.87 -15.86 22.73
N SER A 35 18.88 -15.83 23.61
CA SER A 35 18.72 -16.17 25.03
C SER A 35 17.80 -15.22 25.80
N ARG A 36 17.55 -14.00 25.28
CA ARG A 36 16.65 -13.01 25.89
C ARG A 36 15.18 -13.42 25.82
N GLY A 37 14.82 -14.41 24.99
CA GLY A 37 13.45 -14.94 24.89
C GLY A 37 12.44 -13.91 24.40
N MET A 38 12.83 -13.02 23.49
CA MET A 38 11.95 -11.99 22.95
C MET A 38 10.79 -12.59 22.15
N SER A 39 9.67 -11.87 22.08
CA SER A 39 8.53 -12.21 21.22
C SER A 39 8.01 -10.92 20.58
N LEU A 40 8.62 -10.56 19.45
CA LEU A 40 8.30 -9.34 18.71
C LEU A 40 7.69 -9.71 17.35
N ASN A 41 6.55 -9.11 17.03
CA ASN A 41 5.88 -9.31 15.74
C ASN A 41 5.95 -8.05 14.89
N MET A 42 6.74 -8.09 13.84
CA MET A 42 6.92 -7.03 12.86
C MET A 42 6.43 -7.43 11.46
N SER A 43 5.60 -8.48 11.37
CA SER A 43 5.15 -9.03 10.07
C SER A 43 4.16 -8.14 9.32
N ARG A 44 3.54 -7.16 9.98
CA ARG A 44 2.50 -6.30 9.39
C ARG A 44 2.67 -4.85 9.78
N GLY A 45 2.45 -3.92 8.83
CA GLY A 45 2.31 -2.49 9.09
C GLY A 45 0.96 -2.19 9.74
N VAL A 46 0.90 -2.32 11.06
CA VAL A 46 -0.29 -2.08 11.88
C VAL A 46 -0.05 -0.84 12.75
N PRO A 47 -0.99 0.11 12.83
CA PRO A 47 -0.88 1.23 13.77
C PRO A 47 -0.68 0.73 15.21
N CYS A 48 0.25 1.33 15.93
CA CYS A 48 0.45 1.04 17.35
C CYS A 48 -0.64 1.71 18.20
N VAL A 49 -0.73 1.34 19.48
CA VAL A 49 -1.76 1.85 20.40
C VAL A 49 -1.75 3.37 20.44
N GLU A 50 -0.58 4.00 20.54
CA GLU A 50 -0.44 5.45 20.60
C GLU A 50 -0.97 6.14 19.32
N GLN A 51 -0.88 5.50 18.17
CA GLN A 51 -1.47 6.01 16.92
C GLN A 51 -2.99 5.89 16.93
N LEU A 52 -3.52 4.76 17.44
CA LEU A 52 -4.97 4.55 17.56
C LEU A 52 -5.58 5.56 18.54
N ASP A 53 -4.88 5.86 19.64
CA ASP A 53 -5.34 6.81 20.66
C ASP A 53 -5.52 8.22 20.10
N LEU A 54 -4.77 8.63 19.07
CA LEU A 54 -4.96 9.92 18.39
C LEU A 54 -6.37 10.06 17.77
N ALA A 55 -7.01 8.98 17.43
CA ALA A 55 -8.30 8.96 16.76
C ALA A 55 -9.48 8.61 17.68
N LEU A 56 -9.28 8.50 19.00
CA LEU A 56 -10.36 8.12 19.95
C LEU A 56 -11.58 9.03 19.86
N GLY A 57 -11.40 10.32 19.54
CA GLY A 57 -12.51 11.25 19.32
C GLY A 57 -13.52 10.81 18.24
N VAL A 58 -13.15 9.93 17.32
CA VAL A 58 -14.09 9.31 16.35
C VAL A 58 -15.17 8.51 17.09
N LEU A 59 -14.80 7.82 18.17
CA LEU A 59 -15.74 7.00 18.94
C LEU A 59 -16.70 7.83 19.77
N GLU A 60 -16.31 9.05 20.14
CA GLU A 60 -17.08 9.99 20.95
C GLU A 60 -17.93 10.94 20.10
N ALA A 61 -17.68 11.03 18.79
CA ALA A 61 -18.30 11.98 17.88
C ALA A 61 -19.83 11.82 17.76
N LEU A 62 -20.37 10.61 17.95
CA LEU A 62 -21.79 10.32 17.92
C LEU A 62 -22.26 9.70 19.24
N HIS A 63 -23.35 10.25 19.78
CA HIS A 63 -24.03 9.75 20.98
C HIS A 63 -25.56 9.84 20.80
N ALA A 64 -26.33 9.29 21.71
CA ALA A 64 -27.78 9.16 21.60
C ALA A 64 -28.58 10.46 21.37
N ARG A 65 -27.96 11.61 21.63
CA ARG A 65 -28.55 12.96 21.43
C ARG A 65 -27.94 13.70 20.24
N SER A 66 -27.09 13.07 19.45
CA SER A 66 -26.50 13.68 18.26
C SER A 66 -27.54 13.87 17.17
N GLU A 67 -27.27 14.82 16.27
CA GLU A 67 -27.95 14.87 14.98
C GLU A 67 -27.38 13.77 14.10
N PHE A 68 -28.26 13.03 13.42
CA PHE A 68 -27.89 11.90 12.57
C PHE A 68 -28.11 12.18 11.08
N ALA A 69 -28.49 13.39 10.74
CA ALA A 69 -28.66 13.80 9.35
C ALA A 69 -27.33 14.27 8.75
N ASN A 70 -27.10 13.95 7.48
CA ASN A 70 -26.06 14.56 6.68
C ASN A 70 -26.49 15.96 6.20
N SER A 71 -25.63 16.69 5.48
CA SER A 71 -25.91 18.03 4.94
C SER A 71 -27.11 18.07 3.99
N ASN A 72 -27.47 16.96 3.37
CA ASN A 72 -28.64 16.84 2.48
C ASN A 72 -29.94 16.48 3.23
N GLY A 73 -29.90 16.29 4.56
CA GLY A 73 -31.01 15.91 5.37
C GLY A 73 -31.32 14.39 5.39
N ASP A 74 -30.46 13.55 4.83
CA ASP A 74 -30.64 12.10 4.91
C ASP A 74 -30.31 11.59 6.31
N ASP A 75 -31.18 10.80 6.91
CA ASP A 75 -30.94 10.13 8.20
C ASP A 75 -29.92 9.00 8.03
N CYS A 76 -28.70 9.19 8.56
CA CYS A 76 -27.60 8.24 8.45
C CYS A 76 -27.88 6.89 9.13
N ARG A 77 -28.90 6.78 9.96
CA ARG A 77 -29.32 5.51 10.58
C ARG A 77 -30.16 4.62 9.64
N ASN A 78 -30.62 5.17 8.50
CA ASN A 78 -31.51 4.48 7.57
C ASN A 78 -30.78 4.05 6.29
N TYR A 79 -31.47 3.34 5.41
CA TYR A 79 -30.97 2.98 4.07
C TYR A 79 -30.75 4.22 3.19
N GLY A 80 -30.08 4.02 2.05
CA GLY A 80 -29.88 5.05 1.04
C GLY A 80 -28.44 5.56 0.98
N VAL A 81 -28.21 6.59 0.15
CA VAL A 81 -26.90 7.20 -0.13
C VAL A 81 -25.89 6.15 -0.58
N TRP A 82 -26.20 5.51 -1.72
CA TRP A 82 -25.48 4.34 -2.26
C TRP A 82 -23.94 4.54 -2.39
N ASN A 83 -23.49 5.77 -2.65
CA ASN A 83 -22.08 6.13 -2.82
C ASN A 83 -21.46 6.74 -1.55
N GLY A 84 -22.18 6.78 -0.44
CA GLY A 84 -21.70 7.34 0.83
C GLY A 84 -21.92 8.84 0.98
N LEU A 85 -21.68 9.36 2.19
CA LEU A 85 -21.95 10.75 2.56
C LEU A 85 -21.14 11.72 1.70
N LEU A 86 -21.77 12.83 1.30
CA LEU A 86 -21.14 13.85 0.48
C LEU A 86 -19.92 14.44 1.19
N GLU A 87 -20.05 14.78 2.45
CA GLU A 87 -19.01 15.40 3.27
C GLU A 87 -17.75 14.52 3.36
N MET A 88 -17.94 13.22 3.52
CA MET A 88 -16.80 12.28 3.55
C MET A 88 -16.18 12.09 2.16
N ARG A 89 -16.99 12.15 1.10
CA ARG A 89 -16.48 12.14 -0.29
C ARG A 89 -15.73 13.43 -0.62
N GLU A 90 -16.13 14.58 -0.07
CA GLU A 90 -15.41 15.86 -0.22
C GLU A 90 -14.03 15.79 0.44
N ILE A 91 -13.91 15.19 1.63
CA ILE A 91 -12.60 14.93 2.27
C ILE A 91 -11.71 14.09 1.34
N PHE A 92 -12.22 12.96 0.82
CA PHE A 92 -11.45 12.14 -0.10
C PHE A 92 -11.18 12.82 -1.45
N SER A 93 -12.11 13.66 -1.93
CA SER A 93 -11.94 14.46 -3.14
C SER A 93 -10.72 15.37 -3.04
N GLU A 94 -10.57 16.07 -1.93
CA GLU A 94 -9.40 16.94 -1.71
C GLU A 94 -8.11 16.12 -1.55
N LEU A 95 -8.16 14.98 -0.87
CA LEU A 95 -6.97 14.13 -0.65
C LEU A 95 -6.49 13.42 -1.93
N LEU A 96 -7.41 13.09 -2.84
CA LEU A 96 -7.12 12.32 -4.05
C LEU A 96 -7.09 13.17 -5.33
N GLY A 97 -7.59 14.40 -5.26
CA GLY A 97 -7.71 15.28 -6.43
C GLY A 97 -8.69 14.74 -7.49
N VAL A 98 -9.81 14.13 -7.05
CA VAL A 98 -10.86 13.59 -7.94
C VAL A 98 -12.20 14.19 -7.51
N PRO A 99 -13.10 14.60 -8.44
CA PRO A 99 -14.40 15.16 -8.07
C PRO A 99 -15.20 14.26 -7.11
N ALA A 100 -15.87 14.84 -6.11
CA ALA A 100 -16.59 14.09 -5.07
C ALA A 100 -17.74 13.22 -5.60
N ASP A 101 -18.35 13.57 -6.72
CA ASP A 101 -19.38 12.78 -7.40
C ASP A 101 -18.80 11.54 -8.13
N GLN A 102 -17.51 11.49 -8.28
CA GLN A 102 -16.75 10.38 -8.87
C GLN A 102 -16.09 9.50 -7.79
N ILE A 103 -16.57 9.56 -6.56
CA ILE A 103 -16.10 8.76 -5.42
C ILE A 103 -17.24 7.89 -4.88
N ILE A 104 -16.92 6.64 -4.60
CA ILE A 104 -17.77 5.69 -3.85
C ILE A 104 -17.08 5.39 -2.54
N LEU A 105 -17.79 5.52 -1.42
CA LEU A 105 -17.34 5.08 -0.11
C LEU A 105 -17.74 3.64 0.18
N GLY A 106 -16.77 2.87 0.65
CA GLY A 106 -16.95 1.51 1.15
C GLY A 106 -17.09 1.46 2.67
N ASN A 107 -16.97 0.25 3.20
CA ASN A 107 -16.79 0.03 4.63
C ASN A 107 -15.32 0.27 5.03
N ASN A 108 -14.79 -0.45 6.00
CA ASN A 108 -13.45 -0.20 6.57
C ASN A 108 -12.26 -0.63 5.71
N SER A 109 -12.45 -1.30 4.58
CA SER A 109 -11.36 -1.96 3.85
C SER A 109 -11.30 -1.58 2.36
N SER A 110 -10.25 -0.87 1.95
CA SER A 110 -9.94 -0.67 0.53
C SER A 110 -9.62 -2.00 -0.18
N LEU A 111 -9.04 -2.97 0.53
CA LEU A 111 -8.81 -4.31 -0.01
C LEU A 111 -10.10 -5.00 -0.44
N GLN A 112 -11.19 -4.84 0.32
CA GLN A 112 -12.50 -5.33 -0.10
C GLN A 112 -12.96 -4.67 -1.40
N MET A 113 -12.79 -3.35 -1.53
CA MET A 113 -13.17 -2.64 -2.77
C MET A 113 -12.31 -3.08 -3.96
N MET A 114 -11.02 -3.35 -3.75
CA MET A 114 -10.14 -3.92 -4.77
C MET A 114 -10.58 -5.33 -5.18
N PHE A 115 -10.87 -6.20 -4.21
CA PHE A 115 -11.41 -7.54 -4.45
C PHE A 115 -12.72 -7.48 -5.26
N ASP A 116 -13.64 -6.62 -4.84
CA ASP A 116 -14.92 -6.41 -5.51
C ASP A 116 -14.74 -5.90 -6.96
N THR A 117 -13.75 -5.04 -7.18
CA THR A 117 -13.45 -4.51 -8.52
C THR A 117 -12.91 -5.61 -9.44
N ILE A 118 -11.98 -6.44 -8.95
CA ILE A 118 -11.48 -7.60 -9.70
C ILE A 118 -12.62 -8.61 -9.93
N SER A 119 -13.44 -8.89 -8.92
CA SER A 119 -14.62 -9.77 -9.04
C SER A 119 -15.59 -9.27 -10.12
N GLN A 120 -15.86 -7.96 -10.16
CA GLN A 120 -16.69 -7.35 -11.19
C GLN A 120 -16.11 -7.56 -12.59
N GLY A 121 -14.84 -7.26 -12.78
CA GLY A 121 -14.15 -7.48 -14.07
C GLY A 121 -14.18 -8.95 -14.48
N PHE A 122 -13.94 -9.84 -13.53
CA PHE A 122 -13.90 -11.29 -13.77
C PHE A 122 -15.27 -11.88 -14.14
N THR A 123 -16.35 -11.49 -13.45
CA THR A 123 -17.66 -12.09 -13.59
C THR A 123 -18.61 -11.34 -14.54
N HIS A 124 -18.51 -10.01 -14.62
CA HIS A 124 -19.43 -9.14 -15.37
C HIS A 124 -18.72 -8.27 -16.43
N GLY A 125 -17.40 -8.20 -16.42
CA GLY A 125 -16.60 -7.37 -17.32
C GLY A 125 -16.43 -5.93 -16.84
N CYS A 126 -15.54 -5.21 -17.48
CA CYS A 126 -15.25 -3.79 -17.24
C CYS A 126 -15.71 -2.96 -18.43
N GLY A 127 -16.38 -1.83 -18.18
CA GLY A 127 -16.77 -0.89 -19.24
C GLY A 127 -17.68 -1.47 -20.33
N GLY A 128 -18.49 -2.48 -20.03
CA GLY A 128 -19.37 -3.16 -20.97
C GLY A 128 -18.69 -4.24 -21.85
N HIS A 129 -17.42 -4.54 -21.59
CA HIS A 129 -16.72 -5.62 -22.29
C HIS A 129 -17.06 -7.00 -21.72
N THR A 130 -16.75 -8.04 -22.48
CA THR A 130 -16.92 -9.44 -22.08
C THR A 130 -16.26 -9.71 -20.72
N PRO A 131 -16.91 -10.44 -19.78
CA PRO A 131 -16.30 -10.87 -18.53
C PRO A 131 -14.95 -11.56 -18.72
N TRP A 132 -13.96 -11.25 -17.89
CA TRP A 132 -12.62 -11.84 -18.01
C TRP A 132 -12.64 -13.37 -17.94
N CYS A 133 -13.51 -13.97 -17.13
CA CYS A 133 -13.68 -15.43 -17.04
C CYS A 133 -14.10 -16.09 -18.38
N ARG A 134 -14.54 -15.31 -19.36
CA ARG A 134 -14.93 -15.78 -20.71
C ARG A 134 -13.92 -15.42 -21.81
N GLN A 135 -12.78 -14.82 -21.43
CA GLN A 135 -11.77 -14.34 -22.39
C GLN A 135 -10.53 -15.26 -22.49
N GLY A 136 -10.56 -16.45 -21.89
CA GLY A 136 -9.40 -17.34 -21.84
C GLY A 136 -8.43 -17.00 -20.72
N GLU A 137 -7.11 -17.06 -20.99
CA GLU A 137 -6.09 -16.68 -20.00
C GLU A 137 -6.15 -15.16 -19.72
N VAL A 138 -6.20 -14.80 -18.46
CA VAL A 138 -6.15 -13.41 -17.99
C VAL A 138 -4.86 -13.19 -17.23
N LYS A 139 -4.20 -12.06 -17.49
CA LYS A 139 -2.93 -11.68 -16.88
C LYS A 139 -3.01 -10.33 -16.21
N PHE A 140 -2.25 -10.16 -15.13
CA PHE A 140 -2.09 -8.90 -14.41
C PHE A 140 -0.61 -8.57 -14.21
N LEU A 141 -0.26 -7.31 -14.41
CA LEU A 141 1.07 -6.80 -14.13
C LEU A 141 1.21 -6.55 -12.62
N CYS A 142 2.27 -7.07 -12.06
CA CYS A 142 2.52 -7.09 -10.62
C CYS A 142 3.89 -6.50 -10.32
N PRO A 143 4.01 -5.16 -10.15
CA PRO A 143 5.25 -4.54 -9.70
C PRO A 143 5.77 -5.20 -8.43
N SER A 144 7.04 -5.64 -8.47
CA SER A 144 7.65 -6.47 -7.43
C SER A 144 9.09 -5.99 -7.10
N PRO A 145 9.47 -5.95 -5.81
CA PRO A 145 8.66 -6.33 -4.66
C PRO A 145 7.44 -5.42 -4.48
N GLY A 146 6.31 -5.98 -4.07
CA GLY A 146 5.03 -5.28 -3.97
C GLY A 146 4.15 -5.77 -2.82
N TYR A 147 2.88 -5.34 -2.80
CA TYR A 147 1.96 -5.65 -1.71
C TYR A 147 1.35 -7.06 -1.88
N ASP A 148 1.65 -7.92 -0.94
CA ASP A 148 1.26 -9.34 -0.92
C ASP A 148 -0.26 -9.57 -1.07
N ARG A 149 -1.11 -8.65 -0.60
CA ARG A 149 -2.57 -8.78 -0.73
C ARG A 149 -3.07 -8.57 -2.15
N HIS A 150 -2.43 -7.72 -2.94
CA HIS A 150 -2.74 -7.60 -4.37
C HIS A 150 -2.50 -8.93 -5.09
N PHE A 151 -1.38 -9.57 -4.78
CA PHE A 151 -1.04 -10.88 -5.37
C PHE A 151 -2.04 -11.96 -4.94
N ALA A 152 -2.40 -11.99 -3.65
CA ALA A 152 -3.37 -12.94 -3.14
C ALA A 152 -4.76 -12.78 -3.78
N VAL A 153 -5.23 -11.55 -4.02
CA VAL A 153 -6.48 -11.30 -4.76
C VAL A 153 -6.38 -11.81 -6.20
N THR A 154 -5.26 -11.52 -6.86
CA THR A 154 -5.04 -11.91 -8.26
C THR A 154 -5.01 -13.44 -8.40
N GLU A 155 -4.28 -14.12 -7.50
CA GLU A 155 -4.18 -15.58 -7.46
C GLU A 155 -5.52 -16.24 -7.15
N TYR A 156 -6.31 -15.66 -6.22
CA TYR A 156 -7.64 -16.17 -5.86
C TYR A 156 -8.59 -16.30 -7.05
N PHE A 157 -8.52 -15.36 -8.00
CA PHE A 157 -9.30 -15.42 -9.24
C PHE A 157 -8.65 -16.24 -10.36
N GLY A 158 -7.52 -16.89 -10.11
CA GLY A 158 -6.80 -17.65 -11.12
C GLY A 158 -6.18 -16.78 -12.23
N ILE A 159 -6.00 -15.50 -11.96
CA ILE A 159 -5.37 -14.54 -12.88
C ILE A 159 -3.85 -14.73 -12.83
N LYS A 160 -3.22 -14.90 -13.98
CA LYS A 160 -1.77 -15.09 -14.09
C LYS A 160 -1.04 -13.78 -13.77
N MET A 161 -0.14 -13.84 -12.82
CA MET A 161 0.67 -12.70 -12.43
C MET A 161 1.95 -12.61 -13.24
N LEU A 162 2.22 -11.42 -13.79
CA LEU A 162 3.45 -11.08 -14.50
C LEU A 162 4.27 -10.11 -13.61
N PRO A 163 5.37 -10.57 -13.01
CA PRO A 163 6.22 -9.70 -12.21
C PRO A 163 6.83 -8.60 -13.08
N VAL A 164 6.84 -7.38 -12.58
CA VAL A 164 7.51 -6.21 -13.19
C VAL A 164 8.49 -5.63 -12.17
N PRO A 165 9.77 -5.40 -12.51
CA PRO A 165 10.73 -4.85 -11.56
C PRO A 165 10.32 -3.47 -11.04
N MET A 166 10.51 -3.24 -9.73
CA MET A 166 10.41 -1.91 -9.13
C MET A 166 11.76 -1.20 -9.24
N LEU A 167 11.77 -0.04 -9.89
CA LEU A 167 12.89 0.87 -10.02
C LEU A 167 12.80 2.02 -9.00
N PRO A 168 13.85 2.83 -8.81
CA PRO A 168 13.80 3.98 -7.91
C PRO A 168 12.73 5.05 -8.24
N THR A 169 12.21 5.04 -9.46
CA THR A 169 11.20 5.99 -9.96
C THR A 169 9.79 5.41 -10.07
N GLY A 170 9.59 4.14 -9.71
CA GLY A 170 8.35 3.38 -9.90
C GLY A 170 8.59 2.07 -10.61
N PRO A 171 7.57 1.37 -11.12
CA PRO A 171 7.78 0.15 -11.89
C PRO A 171 8.50 0.41 -13.21
N ASP A 172 9.12 -0.62 -13.77
CA ASP A 172 9.73 -0.59 -15.09
C ASP A 172 8.65 -0.36 -16.18
N MET A 173 8.53 0.89 -16.61
CA MET A 173 7.52 1.29 -17.57
C MET A 173 7.79 0.78 -18.97
N ASP A 174 9.05 0.54 -19.36
CA ASP A 174 9.38 -0.05 -20.67
C ASP A 174 8.82 -1.46 -20.75
N MET A 175 8.98 -2.23 -19.68
CA MET A 175 8.41 -3.57 -19.57
C MET A 175 6.87 -3.53 -19.53
N ILE A 176 6.25 -2.59 -18.79
CA ILE A 176 4.79 -2.44 -18.74
C ILE A 176 4.23 -2.15 -20.13
N GLU A 177 4.78 -1.20 -20.87
CA GLU A 177 4.32 -0.81 -22.19
C GLU A 177 4.44 -1.98 -23.19
N GLU A 178 5.50 -2.77 -23.09
CA GLU A 178 5.67 -3.97 -23.94
C GLU A 178 4.63 -5.04 -23.59
N LEU A 179 4.45 -5.35 -22.30
CA LEU A 179 3.49 -6.37 -21.87
C LEU A 179 2.04 -5.99 -22.15
N CYS A 180 1.70 -4.70 -22.14
CA CYS A 180 0.36 -4.21 -22.47
C CYS A 180 -0.04 -4.37 -23.93
N LYS A 181 0.88 -4.76 -24.82
CA LYS A 181 0.56 -5.16 -26.20
C LYS A 181 -0.15 -6.52 -26.28
N ASP A 182 -0.08 -7.32 -25.22
CA ASP A 182 -0.83 -8.58 -25.11
C ASP A 182 -2.27 -8.28 -24.64
N PRO A 183 -3.30 -8.59 -25.46
CA PRO A 183 -4.70 -8.33 -25.09
C PRO A 183 -5.21 -9.19 -23.92
N SER A 184 -4.46 -10.19 -23.47
CA SER A 184 -4.77 -10.96 -22.26
C SER A 184 -4.37 -10.24 -20.96
N VAL A 185 -3.54 -9.19 -21.03
CA VAL A 185 -3.17 -8.35 -19.88
C VAL A 185 -4.29 -7.39 -19.55
N LYS A 186 -4.95 -7.58 -18.41
CA LYS A 186 -6.18 -6.86 -18.02
C LYS A 186 -5.98 -5.81 -16.95
N GLY A 187 -4.81 -5.72 -16.37
CA GLY A 187 -4.56 -4.67 -15.39
C GLY A 187 -3.15 -4.68 -14.81
N CYS A 188 -2.89 -3.65 -14.03
CA CYS A 188 -1.66 -3.43 -13.29
C CYS A 188 -1.96 -2.96 -11.87
N TRP A 189 -1.33 -3.57 -10.88
CA TRP A 189 -1.35 -3.08 -9.50
C TRP A 189 -0.32 -1.98 -9.30
N CYS A 190 -0.71 -0.92 -8.61
CA CYS A 190 0.17 0.20 -8.28
C CYS A 190 0.00 0.60 -6.81
N VAL A 191 1.12 0.82 -6.10
CA VAL A 191 1.16 1.53 -4.81
C VAL A 191 2.06 2.75 -5.02
N PRO A 192 1.51 3.89 -5.47
CA PRO A 192 2.30 4.94 -6.12
C PRO A 192 3.06 5.84 -5.16
N LYS A 193 2.61 6.00 -3.93
CA LYS A 193 3.28 6.81 -2.91
C LYS A 193 3.72 5.92 -1.76
N TYR A 194 5.01 6.02 -1.40
CA TYR A 194 5.62 5.22 -0.32
C TYR A 194 5.34 3.72 -0.46
N SER A 195 5.57 3.21 -1.64
CA SER A 195 5.23 1.86 -2.09
C SER A 195 5.58 0.78 -1.06
N ASN A 196 4.70 -0.17 -0.86
CA ASN A 196 4.91 -1.31 0.03
C ASN A 196 5.57 -2.47 -0.75
N PRO A 197 6.81 -2.92 -0.41
CA PRO A 197 7.61 -2.52 0.75
C PRO A 197 8.67 -1.44 0.45
N THR A 198 8.87 -1.04 -0.80
CA THR A 198 10.08 -0.32 -1.26
C THR A 198 10.21 1.11 -0.71
N GLY A 199 9.12 1.74 -0.30
CA GLY A 199 9.10 3.14 0.11
C GLY A 199 9.21 4.13 -1.06
N VAL A 200 9.24 3.65 -2.30
CA VAL A 200 9.33 4.47 -3.52
C VAL A 200 8.04 5.27 -3.71
N THR A 201 8.18 6.54 -4.10
CA THR A 201 7.10 7.34 -4.69
C THR A 201 7.37 7.44 -6.19
N TYR A 202 6.33 7.19 -6.99
CA TYR A 202 6.45 7.22 -8.45
C TYR A 202 6.83 8.62 -8.93
N SER A 203 7.75 8.70 -9.88
CA SER A 203 8.13 9.96 -10.49
C SER A 203 7.00 10.49 -11.38
N ASP A 204 7.01 11.80 -11.63
CA ASP A 204 6.08 12.45 -12.56
C ASP A 204 6.07 11.78 -13.93
N GLU A 205 7.25 11.37 -14.43
CA GLU A 205 7.35 10.70 -15.74
C GLU A 205 6.68 9.32 -15.70
N THR A 206 6.86 8.55 -14.61
CA THR A 206 6.18 7.26 -14.42
C THR A 206 4.66 7.46 -14.43
N VAL A 207 4.14 8.47 -13.72
CA VAL A 207 2.70 8.76 -13.69
C VAL A 207 2.19 9.16 -15.08
N ARG A 208 2.91 10.04 -15.81
CA ARG A 208 2.54 10.45 -17.18
C ARG A 208 2.58 9.27 -18.15
N ARG A 209 3.54 8.35 -18.01
CA ARG A 209 3.60 7.15 -18.85
C ARG A 209 2.40 6.24 -18.59
N PHE A 210 1.96 6.06 -17.33
CA PHE A 210 0.70 5.37 -17.04
C PHE A 210 -0.51 6.04 -17.69
N ALA A 211 -0.60 7.37 -17.63
CA ALA A 211 -1.71 8.10 -18.23
C ALA A 211 -1.75 7.97 -19.77
N ARG A 212 -0.59 7.88 -20.42
CA ARG A 212 -0.45 7.70 -21.89
C ARG A 212 -0.53 6.24 -22.33
N LEU A 213 -0.73 5.32 -21.42
CA LEU A 213 -0.75 3.89 -21.75
C LEU A 213 -1.97 3.55 -22.64
N HIS A 214 -1.73 2.93 -23.77
CA HIS A 214 -2.76 2.44 -24.70
C HIS A 214 -2.68 0.91 -24.80
N PRO A 215 -3.21 0.17 -23.83
CA PRO A 215 -3.19 -1.29 -23.83
C PRO A 215 -3.97 -1.88 -25.00
N ALA A 216 -3.52 -3.03 -25.51
CA ALA A 216 -4.28 -3.78 -26.51
C ALA A 216 -5.64 -4.30 -25.97
N ALA A 217 -5.75 -4.44 -24.64
CA ALA A 217 -6.99 -4.80 -23.97
C ALA A 217 -7.82 -3.54 -23.65
N PRO A 218 -8.99 -3.33 -24.29
CA PRO A 218 -9.82 -2.13 -24.04
C PRO A 218 -10.44 -2.13 -22.64
N ASP A 219 -10.45 -3.27 -21.97
CA ASP A 219 -10.93 -3.48 -20.60
C ASP A 219 -9.81 -3.52 -19.56
N PHE A 220 -8.60 -3.06 -19.92
CA PHE A 220 -7.47 -2.91 -19.01
C PHE A 220 -7.77 -1.90 -17.91
N ARG A 221 -7.28 -2.15 -16.67
CA ARG A 221 -7.44 -1.23 -15.54
C ARG A 221 -6.14 -1.03 -14.77
N ILE A 222 -5.85 0.22 -14.44
CA ILE A 222 -4.79 0.62 -13.50
C ILE A 222 -5.41 0.64 -12.11
N MET A 223 -4.99 -0.30 -11.25
CA MET A 223 -5.44 -0.43 -9.87
C MET A 223 -4.50 0.40 -8.99
N TRP A 224 -4.87 1.67 -8.74
CA TRP A 224 -4.03 2.68 -8.09
C TRP A 224 -4.31 2.75 -6.60
N ASP A 225 -3.63 1.89 -5.82
CA ASP A 225 -3.77 1.84 -4.36
C ASP A 225 -2.98 2.96 -3.68
N ASN A 226 -3.62 4.09 -3.46
CA ASN A 226 -3.02 5.26 -2.81
C ASN A 226 -3.18 5.21 -1.29
N ALA A 227 -2.85 4.06 -0.69
CA ALA A 227 -3.00 3.79 0.75
C ALA A 227 -2.20 4.74 1.64
N TYR A 228 -1.16 5.38 1.10
CA TYR A 228 -0.23 6.23 1.86
C TYR A 228 -0.25 7.70 1.42
N CYS A 229 -1.33 8.19 0.84
CA CYS A 229 -1.44 9.54 0.28
C CYS A 229 -1.04 10.66 1.26
N VAL A 230 -1.24 10.46 2.58
CA VAL A 230 -0.95 11.44 3.65
C VAL A 230 0.00 10.91 4.73
N HIS A 231 0.75 9.83 4.46
CA HIS A 231 1.57 9.13 5.47
C HIS A 231 3.02 9.58 5.46
N ASP A 232 3.26 10.87 5.54
CA ASP A 232 4.58 11.47 5.50
C ASP A 232 5.32 11.30 6.84
N LEU A 233 6.61 10.97 6.79
CA LEU A 233 7.51 10.83 7.95
C LEU A 233 8.43 12.02 8.13
N THR A 234 8.44 12.96 7.18
CA THR A 234 9.33 14.14 7.16
C THR A 234 8.54 15.42 6.94
N ASP A 235 9.16 16.57 7.17
CA ASP A 235 8.59 17.88 6.85
C ASP A 235 8.67 18.22 5.36
N GLU A 236 9.46 17.46 4.60
CA GLU A 236 9.59 17.52 3.15
C GLU A 236 8.99 16.25 2.53
N PRO A 237 7.66 16.14 2.42
CA PRO A 237 7.00 14.96 1.88
C PRO A 237 7.40 14.71 0.43
N ALA A 238 7.31 13.46 0.00
CA ALA A 238 7.37 13.17 -1.43
C ALA A 238 6.05 13.61 -2.09
N GLU A 239 6.15 14.37 -3.15
CA GLU A 239 5.00 14.73 -3.97
C GLU A 239 4.70 13.59 -4.96
N LEU A 240 3.42 13.35 -5.21
CA LEU A 240 2.93 12.42 -6.21
C LEU A 240 2.05 13.19 -7.18
N LEU A 241 2.44 13.19 -8.46
CA LEU A 241 1.62 13.78 -9.53
C LEU A 241 0.24 13.09 -9.57
N ASN A 242 -0.83 13.87 -9.77
CA ASN A 242 -2.18 13.34 -9.81
C ASN A 242 -2.40 12.52 -11.09
N ILE A 243 -2.54 11.21 -10.96
CA ILE A 243 -2.78 10.31 -12.09
C ILE A 243 -4.12 10.60 -12.78
N TYR A 244 -5.15 10.99 -12.01
CA TYR A 244 -6.46 11.26 -12.58
C TYR A 244 -6.43 12.45 -13.53
N ASP A 245 -5.79 13.55 -13.12
CA ASP A 245 -5.64 14.75 -13.97
C ASP A 245 -4.81 14.45 -15.23
N GLU A 246 -3.76 13.66 -15.11
CA GLU A 246 -2.96 13.25 -16.27
C GLU A 246 -3.77 12.35 -17.21
N CYS A 247 -4.55 11.40 -16.69
CA CYS A 247 -5.45 10.58 -17.49
C CYS A 247 -6.54 11.40 -18.20
N VAL A 248 -7.12 12.40 -17.54
CA VAL A 248 -8.09 13.32 -18.17
C VAL A 248 -7.47 14.08 -19.36
N LYS A 249 -6.22 14.54 -19.22
CA LYS A 249 -5.50 15.21 -20.33
C LYS A 249 -5.28 14.30 -21.53
N GLU A 250 -5.09 13.02 -21.29
CA GLU A 250 -4.81 12.01 -22.33
C GLU A 250 -6.10 11.28 -22.80
N GLY A 251 -7.27 11.51 -22.16
CA GLY A 251 -8.54 10.85 -22.48
C GLY A 251 -8.57 9.38 -22.06
N THR A 252 -7.84 9.02 -21.00
CA THR A 252 -7.68 7.66 -20.49
C THR A 252 -8.22 7.47 -19.07
N GLU A 253 -8.98 8.41 -18.54
CA GLU A 253 -9.49 8.41 -17.16
C GLU A 253 -10.36 7.20 -16.82
N ASP A 254 -10.96 6.54 -17.82
CA ASP A 254 -11.72 5.30 -17.63
C ASP A 254 -10.84 4.11 -17.23
N GLN A 255 -9.52 4.20 -17.46
CA GLN A 255 -8.59 3.10 -17.15
C GLN A 255 -8.14 3.10 -15.70
N VAL A 256 -8.17 4.24 -15.00
CA VAL A 256 -7.64 4.35 -13.65
C VAL A 256 -8.74 4.17 -12.59
N ILE A 257 -8.47 3.32 -11.59
CA ILE A 257 -9.31 3.16 -10.41
C ILE A 257 -8.41 3.40 -9.20
N ILE A 258 -8.71 4.45 -8.45
CA ILE A 258 -7.94 4.90 -7.29
C ILE A 258 -8.59 4.36 -6.03
N PHE A 259 -7.79 3.80 -5.12
CA PHE A 259 -8.24 3.33 -3.81
C PHE A 259 -7.52 4.08 -2.70
N ALA A 260 -8.26 4.38 -1.65
CA ALA A 260 -7.73 4.93 -0.40
C ALA A 260 -8.55 4.45 0.79
N SER A 261 -8.05 4.67 2.01
CA SER A 261 -8.82 4.41 3.22
C SER A 261 -8.29 5.18 4.41
N THR A 262 -9.13 5.33 5.43
CA THR A 262 -8.70 5.87 6.74
C THR A 262 -8.10 4.78 7.64
N SER A 263 -7.84 3.57 7.15
CA SER A 263 -7.37 2.43 7.97
C SER A 263 -6.10 2.71 8.76
N LYS A 264 -5.22 3.56 8.25
CA LYS A 264 -3.98 3.98 8.93
C LYS A 264 -4.01 5.46 9.33
N ILE A 265 -5.18 6.09 9.24
CA ILE A 265 -5.46 7.47 9.67
C ILE A 265 -6.23 7.45 10.98
N SER A 266 -7.33 6.67 11.03
CA SER A 266 -8.13 6.43 12.23
C SER A 266 -7.97 4.99 12.74
N PHE A 267 -8.92 4.12 12.42
CA PHE A 267 -8.94 2.73 12.88
C PHE A 267 -8.99 1.75 11.72
N PRO A 268 -8.08 0.76 11.63
CA PRO A 268 -8.18 -0.30 10.62
C PRO A 268 -9.47 -1.11 10.72
N GLY A 269 -9.95 -1.33 11.95
CA GLY A 269 -11.17 -2.10 12.21
C GLY A 269 -12.48 -1.34 11.98
N ALA A 270 -12.42 -0.02 11.92
CA ALA A 270 -13.60 0.86 11.81
C ALA A 270 -13.30 2.11 10.96
N GLY A 271 -12.49 1.98 9.93
CA GLY A 271 -12.18 3.05 8.99
C GLY A 271 -13.26 3.25 7.93
N VAL A 272 -12.96 4.13 6.98
CA VAL A 272 -13.75 4.35 5.76
C VAL A 272 -12.84 4.15 4.55
N ALA A 273 -13.25 3.33 3.61
CA ALA A 273 -12.56 3.13 2.34
C ALA A 273 -13.21 3.96 1.23
N ALA A 274 -12.41 4.35 0.25
CA ALA A 274 -12.86 5.09 -0.92
C ALA A 274 -12.33 4.45 -2.21
N LEU A 275 -13.16 4.50 -3.24
CA LEU A 275 -12.80 4.21 -4.63
C LEU A 275 -13.16 5.43 -5.46
N ALA A 276 -12.22 5.92 -6.26
CA ALA A 276 -12.43 7.03 -7.19
C ALA A 276 -12.05 6.62 -8.61
N SER A 277 -12.80 7.12 -9.61
CA SER A 277 -12.55 6.85 -11.03
C SER A 277 -13.35 7.83 -11.88
N SER A 278 -13.32 7.68 -13.22
CA SER A 278 -14.16 8.49 -14.12
C SER A 278 -15.66 8.34 -13.82
N ALA A 279 -16.44 9.36 -14.17
CA ALA A 279 -17.90 9.33 -14.04
C ALA A 279 -18.53 8.10 -14.72
N LYS A 280 -18.00 7.68 -15.87
CA LYS A 280 -18.46 6.52 -16.61
C LYS A 280 -18.16 5.20 -15.86
N THR A 281 -16.98 5.08 -15.29
CA THR A 281 -16.59 3.91 -14.48
C THR A 281 -17.45 3.86 -13.20
N ILE A 282 -17.65 4.98 -12.51
CA ILE A 282 -18.51 5.08 -11.32
C ILE A 282 -19.96 4.68 -11.65
N ALA A 283 -20.51 5.16 -12.78
CA ALA A 283 -21.85 4.75 -13.23
C ALA A 283 -21.96 3.24 -13.47
N SER A 284 -20.93 2.63 -14.03
CA SER A 284 -20.85 1.16 -14.23
C SER A 284 -20.82 0.41 -12.89
N LEU A 285 -20.06 0.90 -11.91
CA LEU A 285 -19.95 0.28 -10.58
C LEU A 285 -21.22 0.45 -9.73
N LYS A 286 -22.04 1.47 -10.00
CA LYS A 286 -23.30 1.72 -9.29
C LYS A 286 -24.23 0.50 -9.32
N GLY A 287 -24.41 -0.12 -10.48
CA GLY A 287 -25.28 -1.28 -10.64
C GLY A 287 -24.92 -2.42 -9.68
N ARG A 288 -23.62 -2.70 -9.52
CA ARG A 288 -23.14 -3.71 -8.58
C ARG A 288 -23.34 -3.25 -7.12
N THR A 289 -22.88 -2.05 -6.79
CA THR A 289 -22.90 -1.54 -5.42
C THR A 289 -24.31 -1.54 -4.84
N THR A 290 -25.29 -1.12 -5.63
CA THR A 290 -26.70 -1.10 -5.19
C THR A 290 -27.32 -2.48 -4.97
N VAL A 291 -26.83 -3.49 -5.69
CA VAL A 291 -27.25 -4.90 -5.47
C VAL A 291 -26.51 -5.50 -4.25
N GLN A 292 -25.24 -5.14 -4.07
CA GLN A 292 -24.39 -5.73 -3.02
C GLN A 292 -24.76 -5.23 -1.62
N THR A 293 -25.04 -3.92 -1.45
CA THR A 293 -25.12 -3.34 -0.09
C THR A 293 -26.15 -2.23 0.08
N ILE A 294 -26.83 -1.73 -0.96
CA ILE A 294 -27.69 -0.53 -0.92
C ILE A 294 -26.89 0.75 -0.52
N GLY A 295 -25.97 0.64 0.40
CA GLY A 295 -25.05 1.68 0.88
C GLY A 295 -24.13 1.15 1.98
N SER A 296 -22.99 1.80 2.16
CA SER A 296 -22.02 1.51 3.22
C SER A 296 -22.41 2.15 4.56
N ASP A 297 -21.68 1.86 5.63
CA ASP A 297 -21.95 2.34 6.99
C ASP A 297 -21.86 3.87 7.11
N LYS A 298 -23.02 4.54 7.02
CA LYS A 298 -23.11 6.00 7.11
C LYS A 298 -22.87 6.56 8.51
N LEU A 299 -23.17 5.81 9.56
CA LEU A 299 -22.88 6.27 10.92
C LEU A 299 -21.38 6.33 11.17
N ASN A 300 -20.65 5.37 10.62
CA ASN A 300 -19.19 5.40 10.69
C ASN A 300 -18.59 6.54 9.86
N GLN A 301 -19.12 6.79 8.66
CA GLN A 301 -18.73 7.94 7.84
C GLN A 301 -19.02 9.26 8.56
N LEU A 302 -20.20 9.41 9.16
CA LEU A 302 -20.59 10.62 9.89
C LEU A 302 -19.66 10.88 11.09
N ARG A 303 -19.30 9.83 11.86
CA ARG A 303 -18.30 9.96 12.94
C ARG A 303 -16.97 10.50 12.45
N HIS A 304 -16.50 10.01 11.31
CA HIS A 304 -15.25 10.49 10.71
C HIS A 304 -15.37 11.95 10.25
N VAL A 305 -16.50 12.32 9.61
CA VAL A 305 -16.74 13.72 9.22
C VAL A 305 -16.74 14.64 10.44
N LEU A 306 -17.47 14.28 11.49
CA LEU A 306 -17.55 15.08 12.71
C LEU A 306 -16.22 15.22 13.46
N PHE A 307 -15.32 14.24 13.34
CA PHE A 307 -14.01 14.26 13.98
C PHE A 307 -12.94 14.93 13.12
N LEU A 308 -12.93 14.64 11.81
CA LEU A 308 -11.89 15.14 10.90
C LEU A 308 -12.23 16.53 10.36
N HIS A 309 -13.51 16.85 10.21
CA HIS A 309 -14.09 18.03 9.60
C HIS A 309 -13.81 18.14 8.09
N ASP A 310 -12.55 18.14 7.69
CA ASP A 310 -12.07 18.33 6.32
C ASP A 310 -10.70 17.64 6.09
N ALA A 311 -10.09 17.85 4.95
CA ALA A 311 -8.79 17.30 4.63
C ALA A 311 -7.65 17.91 5.47
N ASP A 312 -7.79 19.13 5.96
CA ASP A 312 -6.79 19.74 6.85
C ASP A 312 -6.84 19.10 8.24
N GLY A 313 -8.02 18.70 8.72
CA GLY A 313 -8.16 17.86 9.90
C GLY A 313 -7.44 16.52 9.75
N VAL A 314 -7.56 15.86 8.58
CA VAL A 314 -6.78 14.65 8.27
C VAL A 314 -5.28 14.94 8.33
N LYS A 315 -4.80 15.98 7.65
CA LYS A 315 -3.38 16.37 7.64
C LYS A 315 -2.87 16.70 9.06
N SER A 316 -3.70 17.32 9.87
CA SER A 316 -3.37 17.63 11.28
C SER A 316 -3.21 16.36 12.11
N LEU A 317 -4.12 15.41 11.99
CA LEU A 317 -4.04 14.11 12.66
C LEU A 317 -2.77 13.34 12.22
N MET A 318 -2.44 13.36 10.94
CA MET A 318 -1.25 12.71 10.40
C MET A 318 0.07 13.31 10.87
N LYS A 319 0.10 14.59 11.29
CA LYS A 319 1.27 15.15 11.99
C LYS A 319 1.51 14.45 13.33
N GLY A 320 0.45 14.10 14.06
CA GLY A 320 0.56 13.29 15.29
C GLY A 320 1.12 11.89 15.00
N HIS A 321 0.60 11.21 13.96
CA HIS A 321 1.15 9.93 13.52
C HIS A 321 2.64 10.01 13.19
N ARG A 322 3.07 11.05 12.46
CA ARG A 322 4.48 11.27 12.13
C ARG A 322 5.36 11.40 13.38
N GLN A 323 4.91 12.14 14.40
CA GLN A 323 5.66 12.29 15.65
C GLN A 323 5.90 10.95 16.36
N ILE A 324 5.00 9.99 16.20
CA ILE A 324 5.12 8.63 16.76
C ILE A 324 5.99 7.73 15.88
N LEU A 325 5.79 7.78 14.55
CA LEU A 325 6.42 6.84 13.63
C LEU A 325 7.85 7.23 13.25
N ALA A 326 8.14 8.50 13.00
CA ALA A 326 9.44 8.93 12.52
C ALA A 326 10.60 8.54 13.46
N PRO A 327 10.48 8.62 14.81
CA PRO A 327 11.50 8.10 15.71
C PRO A 327 11.72 6.58 15.59
N LYS A 328 10.65 5.81 15.39
CA LYS A 328 10.73 4.34 15.22
C LYS A 328 11.47 3.97 13.94
N PHE A 329 11.19 4.66 12.84
CA PHE A 329 11.93 4.50 11.58
C PHE A 329 13.42 4.83 11.75
N ARG A 330 13.73 5.93 12.44
CA ARG A 330 15.11 6.33 12.69
C ARG A 330 15.89 5.27 13.46
N ILE A 331 15.29 4.66 14.49
CA ILE A 331 15.92 3.57 15.26
C ILE A 331 16.30 2.40 14.33
N VAL A 332 15.41 2.00 13.42
CA VAL A 332 15.68 0.92 12.47
C VAL A 332 16.79 1.30 11.50
N LEU A 333 16.70 2.48 10.88
CA LEU A 333 17.68 2.95 9.89
C LEU A 333 19.07 3.14 10.51
N ASP A 334 19.15 3.73 11.71
CA ASP A 334 20.40 3.93 12.44
C ASP A 334 21.03 2.56 12.83
N ALA A 335 20.20 1.58 13.19
CA ALA A 335 20.68 0.23 13.48
C ALA A 335 21.24 -0.46 12.22
N LEU A 336 20.52 -0.39 11.09
CA LEU A 336 20.97 -0.95 9.82
C LEU A 336 22.27 -0.30 9.36
N GLU A 337 22.38 1.05 9.43
CA GLU A 337 23.59 1.77 9.06
C GLU A 337 24.77 1.41 9.98
N ARG A 338 24.57 1.36 11.28
CA ARG A 338 25.62 1.04 12.25
C ARG A 338 26.14 -0.39 12.12
N GLU A 339 25.23 -1.36 11.89
CA GLU A 339 25.59 -2.78 11.89
C GLU A 339 25.97 -3.31 10.51
N LEU A 340 25.38 -2.79 9.44
CA LEU A 340 25.53 -3.30 8.07
C LEU A 340 26.15 -2.28 7.12
N GLY A 341 26.18 -1.00 7.51
CA GLY A 341 26.71 0.08 6.68
C GLY A 341 28.16 -0.16 6.24
N GLY A 342 28.43 0.06 4.97
CA GLY A 342 29.78 -0.09 4.40
C GLY A 342 30.25 -1.54 4.18
N LEU A 343 29.61 -2.57 4.75
CA LEU A 343 30.02 -3.98 4.61
C LEU A 343 29.76 -4.54 3.21
N GLY A 344 28.81 -3.96 2.45
CA GLY A 344 28.46 -4.38 1.08
C GLY A 344 27.70 -5.71 1.01
N ILE A 345 27.02 -6.10 2.09
CA ILE A 345 26.23 -7.34 2.20
C ILE A 345 24.72 -7.08 2.22
N ALA A 346 24.32 -5.82 2.36
CA ALA A 346 22.91 -5.42 2.35
C ALA A 346 22.76 -3.99 1.81
N ARG A 347 21.55 -3.67 1.39
CA ARG A 347 21.09 -2.32 1.06
C ARG A 347 19.65 -2.16 1.55
N TRP A 348 19.24 -0.97 1.90
CA TRP A 348 17.89 -0.71 2.40
C TRP A 348 17.36 0.63 1.90
N SER A 349 16.02 0.73 1.90
CA SER A 349 15.36 1.98 1.58
C SER A 349 15.40 2.95 2.77
N ASN A 350 15.42 4.25 2.46
CA ASN A 350 15.22 5.33 3.43
C ASN A 350 13.96 6.12 3.03
N PRO A 351 12.75 5.62 3.35
CA PRO A 351 11.52 6.20 2.87
C PRO A 351 11.19 7.52 3.57
N LYS A 352 10.62 8.47 2.81
CA LYS A 352 10.08 9.72 3.35
C LYS A 352 8.66 9.55 3.96
N GLY A 353 8.08 8.37 3.89
CA GLY A 353 6.74 8.07 4.37
C GLY A 353 6.39 6.59 4.29
N GLY A 354 5.15 6.26 4.59
CA GLY A 354 4.66 4.89 4.60
C GLY A 354 4.93 4.13 5.90
N TYR A 355 5.00 2.80 5.81
CA TYR A 355 5.02 1.91 6.98
C TYR A 355 6.17 0.89 6.96
N PHE A 356 7.04 0.91 5.95
CA PHE A 356 8.02 -0.16 5.76
C PHE A 356 9.39 0.35 5.40
N VAL A 357 10.41 -0.41 5.82
CA VAL A 357 11.76 -0.33 5.29
C VAL A 357 11.99 -1.59 4.46
N CYS A 358 12.41 -1.43 3.22
CA CYS A 358 12.78 -2.52 2.33
C CYS A 358 14.26 -2.83 2.52
N LEU A 359 14.59 -4.06 2.87
CA LEU A 359 15.96 -4.53 3.04
C LEU A 359 16.24 -5.60 1.99
N ASP A 360 17.26 -5.38 1.18
CA ASP A 360 17.82 -6.41 0.30
C ASP A 360 19.13 -6.91 0.88
N VAL A 361 19.21 -8.19 1.17
CA VAL A 361 20.41 -8.90 1.60
C VAL A 361 21.13 -9.55 0.40
N LEU A 362 22.21 -10.27 0.64
CA LEU A 362 22.87 -11.06 -0.42
C LEU A 362 21.89 -12.07 -1.04
N GLU A 363 22.05 -12.29 -2.32
CA GLU A 363 21.25 -13.26 -3.09
C GLU A 363 21.30 -14.65 -2.44
N GLY A 364 20.15 -15.32 -2.33
CA GLY A 364 20.00 -16.62 -1.68
C GLY A 364 19.94 -16.58 -0.15
N CYS A 365 19.86 -15.39 0.47
CA CYS A 365 19.99 -15.26 1.93
C CYS A 365 18.73 -14.84 2.66
N ALA A 366 17.69 -14.28 1.99
CA ALA A 366 16.55 -13.70 2.68
C ALA A 366 15.77 -14.71 3.53
N LYS A 367 15.48 -15.89 3.00
CA LYS A 367 14.80 -16.96 3.77
C LYS A 367 15.57 -17.34 5.02
N ARG A 368 16.91 -17.45 4.90
CA ARG A 368 17.78 -17.80 6.04
C ARG A 368 17.78 -16.69 7.08
N VAL A 369 17.90 -15.42 6.66
CA VAL A 369 17.87 -14.25 7.57
C VAL A 369 16.53 -14.19 8.31
N VAL A 370 15.39 -14.29 7.60
CA VAL A 370 14.06 -14.28 8.21
C VAL A 370 13.89 -15.47 9.18
N GLY A 371 14.43 -16.64 8.84
CA GLY A 371 14.46 -17.81 9.72
C GLY A 371 15.23 -17.54 11.02
N LEU A 372 16.42 -16.99 10.94
CA LEU A 372 17.25 -16.62 12.11
C LEU A 372 16.55 -15.54 12.97
N CYS A 373 15.92 -14.53 12.37
CA CYS A 373 15.13 -13.55 13.11
C CYS A 373 14.01 -14.22 13.90
N ARG A 374 13.27 -15.16 13.28
CA ARG A 374 12.19 -15.92 13.93
C ARG A 374 12.71 -16.77 15.09
N GLU A 375 13.83 -17.46 14.92
CA GLU A 375 14.47 -18.22 15.98
C GLU A 375 14.93 -17.35 17.16
N ALA A 376 15.32 -16.12 16.88
CA ALA A 376 15.67 -15.11 17.90
C ALA A 376 14.45 -14.37 18.50
N GLY A 377 13.22 -14.79 18.13
CA GLY A 377 11.98 -14.22 18.67
C GLY A 377 11.48 -12.98 17.94
N VAL A 378 11.97 -12.69 16.72
CA VAL A 378 11.49 -11.59 15.88
C VAL A 378 10.80 -12.14 14.65
N THR A 379 9.48 -12.03 14.59
CA THR A 379 8.68 -12.46 13.44
C THR A 379 8.60 -11.34 12.41
N LEU A 380 9.17 -11.56 11.24
CA LEU A 380 9.04 -10.72 10.05
C LEU A 380 8.01 -11.32 9.07
N THR A 381 7.66 -10.58 8.03
CA THR A 381 6.95 -11.14 6.87
C THR A 381 7.80 -12.25 6.24
N ASP A 382 7.19 -13.33 5.79
CA ASP A 382 7.92 -14.42 5.14
C ASP A 382 8.66 -13.91 3.90
N ALA A 383 9.92 -14.33 3.74
CA ALA A 383 10.71 -14.00 2.57
C ALA A 383 10.02 -14.54 1.30
N GLY A 384 9.97 -13.70 0.26
CA GLY A 384 9.25 -13.99 -0.97
C GLY A 384 7.80 -13.48 -1.00
N ALA A 385 7.16 -13.20 0.14
CA ALA A 385 5.76 -12.74 0.18
C ALA A 385 5.52 -11.44 -0.62
N THR A 386 6.55 -10.64 -0.81
CA THR A 386 6.52 -9.40 -1.61
C THR A 386 6.62 -9.62 -3.13
N TYR A 387 6.54 -10.87 -3.57
CA TYR A 387 6.57 -11.28 -4.98
C TYR A 387 5.39 -12.19 -5.32
N PRO A 388 4.92 -12.18 -6.58
CA PRO A 388 3.90 -13.11 -7.06
C PRO A 388 4.24 -14.56 -6.71
N TYR A 389 3.24 -15.31 -6.25
CA TYR A 389 3.36 -16.72 -5.85
C TYR A 389 4.36 -16.98 -4.71
N GLY A 390 4.74 -15.94 -3.96
CA GLY A 390 5.74 -16.06 -2.89
C GLY A 390 7.17 -16.32 -3.40
N ASN A 391 7.44 -16.05 -4.66
CA ASN A 391 8.69 -16.39 -5.31
C ASN A 391 9.55 -15.17 -5.64
N ASP A 392 10.41 -14.76 -4.69
CA ASP A 392 11.50 -13.83 -4.96
C ASP A 392 12.59 -14.56 -5.76
N PRO A 393 12.85 -14.18 -7.04
CA PRO A 393 13.83 -14.89 -7.87
C PRO A 393 15.26 -14.80 -7.35
N HIS A 394 15.55 -13.80 -6.50
CA HIS A 394 16.88 -13.58 -5.93
C HIS A 394 17.00 -14.03 -4.48
N ASP A 395 15.88 -14.39 -3.83
CA ASP A 395 15.84 -14.70 -2.38
C ASP A 395 16.64 -13.67 -1.56
N SER A 396 16.38 -12.39 -1.81
CA SER A 396 17.16 -11.27 -1.25
C SER A 396 16.29 -10.24 -0.51
N ASN A 397 15.00 -10.16 -0.80
CA ASN A 397 14.12 -9.12 -0.31
C ASN A 397 13.49 -9.46 1.04
N ILE A 398 13.56 -8.52 1.97
CA ILE A 398 12.97 -8.58 3.31
C ILE A 398 12.20 -7.29 3.57
N ARG A 399 10.97 -7.41 4.07
CA ARG A 399 10.16 -6.28 4.52
C ARG A 399 10.25 -6.13 6.04
N ILE A 400 10.70 -4.96 6.51
CA ILE A 400 10.77 -4.54 7.91
C ILE A 400 9.67 -3.53 8.21
#